data_4c708c596963b2f85b4e397eef912f36
#
_entry.id   4c708c596963b2f85b4e397eef912f36
#
_cell.length_a   1.000
_cell.length_b   1.000
_cell.length_c   1.000
_cell.angle_alpha   90.00
_cell.angle_beta   90.00
_cell.angle_gamma   90.00
#
_symmetry.space_group_name_H-M   'P 1'
#
loop_
_entity.id
_entity.type
_entity.pdbx_description
1 polymer ?
#
loop_
_entity_poly.entity_id
_entity_poly.type
_entity_poly.pdbx_seq_one_letter_code
_entity_poly.pdbx_strand_id
1 'polypeptide(L)'
;YRGMPEVFDHKMGGFDQKATLKWIEKAGELSQKTGVPHFLDIMAVFPEAMKKYVTFVSEHSDSVFLVDGATPETRKAGLETVHELGLQDRIIFNAISSQTAEDELEAIRESGVTASILLAQNETDYSPKGRVSILKGFKGQRGLLEMAEKAGTDKVLVDTIVFDVPSIAYAAEAIKLVKDELGYPAGCSPANATYDWKRSQNKALRKGFAAYNASAHAIAQLSGANFLIYGPLKQARNVIPACAMNDAIVAYYASRKLGTKPLVKSHPIYKIF
;
A
#
# COMPACT_ATOMS: atom_id res chain seq x y z
N TYR A 1 -2.99 -14.16 4.95
CA TYR A 1 -1.65 -14.01 4.35
C TYR A 1 -0.66 -14.98 5.01
N ARG A 2 0.15 -15.70 4.22
CA ARG A 2 1.11 -16.71 4.75
C ARG A 2 2.13 -16.18 5.78
N GLY A 3 2.18 -14.90 6.02
CA GLY A 3 3.09 -14.25 6.98
C GLY A 3 2.46 -13.85 8.31
N MET A 4 1.17 -14.06 8.49
CA MET A 4 0.47 -13.71 9.74
C MET A 4 0.10 -15.00 10.49
N PRO A 5 0.84 -15.34 11.54
CA PRO A 5 0.56 -16.54 12.34
C PRO A 5 -0.77 -16.45 13.09
N GLU A 6 -1.34 -15.26 13.18
CA GLU A 6 -2.64 -15.00 13.76
C GLU A 6 -3.79 -15.62 12.94
N VAL A 7 -3.60 -15.89 11.63
CA VAL A 7 -4.61 -16.50 10.75
C VAL A 7 -4.42 -18.03 10.77
N PHE A 8 -5.43 -18.76 11.25
CA PHE A 8 -5.44 -20.22 11.34
C PHE A 8 -6.41 -20.90 10.36
N ASP A 9 -7.40 -20.17 9.83
CA ASP A 9 -8.30 -20.64 8.78
C ASP A 9 -8.39 -19.60 7.67
N HIS A 10 -7.63 -19.78 6.62
CA HIS A 10 -7.60 -18.86 5.48
C HIS A 10 -8.89 -18.87 4.66
N LYS A 11 -9.63 -19.99 4.63
CA LYS A 11 -10.83 -20.14 3.81
C LYS A 11 -12.03 -19.45 4.47
N MET A 12 -12.24 -19.73 5.74
CA MET A 12 -13.37 -19.19 6.50
C MET A 12 -13.03 -17.93 7.28
N GLY A 13 -11.80 -17.40 7.12
CA GLY A 13 -11.37 -16.19 7.81
C GLY A 13 -11.26 -16.37 9.33
N GLY A 14 -10.77 -17.55 9.79
CA GLY A 14 -10.50 -17.77 11.19
C GLY A 14 -9.16 -17.15 11.59
N PHE A 15 -9.15 -16.28 12.63
CA PHE A 15 -7.93 -15.63 13.11
C PHE A 15 -8.04 -15.24 14.59
N ASP A 16 -6.89 -15.02 15.22
CA ASP A 16 -6.81 -14.50 16.58
C ASP A 16 -7.13 -12.99 16.58
N GLN A 17 -8.39 -12.68 16.86
CA GLN A 17 -8.91 -11.31 16.89
C GLN A 17 -8.19 -10.46 17.94
N LYS A 18 -7.94 -11.01 19.14
CA LYS A 18 -7.28 -10.28 20.24
C LYS A 18 -5.83 -9.91 19.88
N ALA A 19 -5.09 -10.85 19.29
CA ALA A 19 -3.72 -10.59 18.85
C ALA A 19 -3.69 -9.59 17.69
N THR A 20 -4.63 -9.70 16.74
CA THR A 20 -4.74 -8.79 15.60
C THR A 20 -5.08 -7.37 16.06
N LEU A 21 -6.06 -7.20 16.93
CA LEU A 21 -6.44 -5.91 17.50
C LEU A 21 -5.26 -5.21 18.19
N LYS A 22 -4.50 -5.95 18.98
CA LYS A 22 -3.30 -5.42 19.64
C LYS A 22 -2.27 -4.86 18.64
N TRP A 23 -2.12 -5.49 17.46
CA TRP A 23 -1.22 -4.99 16.41
C TRP A 23 -1.79 -3.76 15.71
N ILE A 24 -3.10 -3.70 15.48
CA ILE A 24 -3.79 -2.52 14.92
C ILE A 24 -3.62 -1.32 15.85
N GLU A 25 -3.94 -1.49 17.13
CA GLU A 25 -3.77 -0.47 18.16
C GLU A 25 -2.32 0.04 18.21
N LYS A 26 -1.35 -0.88 18.20
CA LYS A 26 0.07 -0.53 18.24
C LYS A 26 0.52 0.27 17.02
N ALA A 27 0.04 -0.08 15.83
CA ALA A 27 0.33 0.68 14.61
C ALA A 27 -0.29 2.09 14.67
N GLY A 28 -1.53 2.20 15.15
CA GLY A 28 -2.20 3.48 15.38
C GLY A 28 -1.48 4.38 16.39
N GLU A 29 -1.04 3.82 17.53
CA GLU A 29 -0.22 4.56 18.50
C GLU A 29 1.08 5.10 17.89
N LEU A 30 1.77 4.29 17.08
CA LEU A 30 3.00 4.71 16.41
C LEU A 30 2.73 5.83 15.42
N SER A 31 1.66 5.73 14.63
CA SER A 31 1.20 6.77 13.72
C SER A 31 0.98 8.10 14.46
N GLN A 32 0.23 8.09 15.55
CA GLN A 32 -0.05 9.28 16.36
C GLN A 32 1.23 9.90 16.99
N LYS A 33 2.10 9.05 17.52
CA LYS A 33 3.35 9.49 18.17
C LYS A 33 4.36 10.06 17.18
N THR A 34 4.44 9.49 15.99
CA THR A 34 5.43 9.87 14.99
C THR A 34 4.93 10.89 13.98
N GLY A 35 3.61 10.99 13.82
CA GLY A 35 2.98 11.86 12.81
C GLY A 35 2.98 11.28 11.40
N VAL A 36 3.41 10.02 11.21
CA VAL A 36 3.29 9.32 9.92
C VAL A 36 1.86 8.76 9.79
N PRO A 37 1.06 9.19 8.82
CA PRO A 37 -0.27 8.62 8.59
C PRO A 37 -0.18 7.11 8.32
N HIS A 38 -1.14 6.36 8.84
CA HIS A 38 -1.18 4.90 8.69
C HIS A 38 -2.56 4.44 8.25
N PHE A 39 -2.60 3.51 7.32
CA PHE A 39 -3.80 2.78 6.92
C PHE A 39 -3.52 1.28 6.86
N LEU A 40 -4.57 0.49 6.89
CA LEU A 40 -4.49 -0.96 6.97
C LEU A 40 -4.63 -1.57 5.57
N ASP A 41 -3.99 -2.70 5.31
CA ASP A 41 -4.15 -3.48 4.10
C ASP A 41 -4.82 -4.81 4.46
N ILE A 42 -6.08 -4.99 4.04
CA ILE A 42 -6.87 -6.19 4.31
C ILE A 42 -6.70 -7.15 3.15
N MET A 43 -5.78 -8.09 3.31
CA MET A 43 -5.50 -9.10 2.30
C MET A 43 -6.22 -10.41 2.62
N ALA A 44 -7.00 -10.92 1.67
CA ALA A 44 -7.64 -12.23 1.77
C ALA A 44 -7.48 -13.03 0.47
N VAL A 45 -7.54 -14.37 0.61
CA VAL A 45 -7.48 -15.30 -0.52
C VAL A 45 -8.88 -15.77 -0.92
N PHE A 46 -9.82 -15.79 0.02
CA PHE A 46 -11.18 -16.29 -0.18
C PHE A 46 -12.24 -15.25 0.21
N PRO A 47 -13.38 -15.24 -0.49
CA PRO A 47 -14.47 -14.28 -0.25
C PRO A 47 -14.94 -14.23 1.21
N GLU A 48 -15.19 -15.39 1.83
CA GLU A 48 -15.67 -15.46 3.22
C GLU A 48 -14.68 -14.86 4.23
N ALA A 49 -13.38 -15.04 3.98
CA ALA A 49 -12.34 -14.43 4.80
C ALA A 49 -12.32 -12.90 4.62
N MET A 50 -12.48 -12.42 3.39
CA MET A 50 -12.53 -10.98 3.09
C MET A 50 -13.68 -10.32 3.83
N LYS A 51 -14.91 -10.86 3.74
CA LYS A 51 -16.09 -10.33 4.44
C LYS A 51 -15.84 -10.20 5.94
N LYS A 52 -15.31 -11.24 6.58
CA LYS A 52 -14.98 -11.23 8.02
C LYS A 52 -13.92 -10.19 8.39
N TYR A 53 -12.87 -10.06 7.58
CA TYR A 53 -11.78 -9.13 7.90
C TYR A 53 -12.22 -7.68 7.72
N VAL A 54 -12.99 -7.37 6.67
CA VAL A 54 -13.56 -6.04 6.45
C VAL A 54 -14.47 -5.67 7.61
N THR A 55 -15.42 -6.55 7.98
CA THR A 55 -16.31 -6.32 9.12
C THR A 55 -15.53 -6.09 10.41
N PHE A 56 -14.57 -6.98 10.74
CA PHE A 56 -13.78 -6.84 11.95
C PHE A 56 -12.99 -5.52 12.01
N VAL A 57 -12.34 -5.13 10.92
CA VAL A 57 -11.56 -3.88 10.89
C VAL A 57 -12.48 -2.67 11.00
N SER A 58 -13.65 -2.69 10.36
CA SER A 58 -14.62 -1.59 10.43
C SER A 58 -15.19 -1.35 11.83
N GLU A 59 -15.35 -2.42 12.62
CA GLU A 59 -15.86 -2.36 13.99
C GLU A 59 -14.81 -1.92 15.02
N HIS A 60 -13.51 -2.08 14.71
CA HIS A 60 -12.43 -1.90 15.68
C HIS A 60 -11.42 -0.81 15.32
N SER A 61 -11.58 -0.14 14.18
CA SER A 61 -10.66 0.91 13.73
C SER A 61 -11.36 1.91 12.83
N ASP A 62 -11.09 3.19 13.02
CA ASP A 62 -11.54 4.28 12.12
C ASP A 62 -10.55 4.53 10.97
N SER A 63 -9.49 3.75 10.86
CA SER A 63 -8.48 3.92 9.82
C SER A 63 -9.07 3.69 8.43
N VAL A 64 -8.55 4.41 7.45
CA VAL A 64 -8.68 4.03 6.04
C VAL A 64 -8.02 2.67 5.84
N PHE A 65 -8.60 1.83 4.99
CA PHE A 65 -8.03 0.52 4.70
C PHE A 65 -8.18 0.13 3.23
N LEU A 66 -7.28 -0.76 2.78
CA LEU A 66 -7.31 -1.32 1.45
C LEU A 66 -8.11 -2.63 1.46
N VAL A 67 -8.86 -2.87 0.40
CA VAL A 67 -9.45 -4.17 0.08
C VAL A 67 -8.55 -4.85 -0.94
N ASP A 68 -7.70 -5.79 -0.46
CA ASP A 68 -6.71 -6.54 -1.25
C ASP A 68 -7.10 -8.01 -1.35
N GLY A 69 -7.77 -8.39 -2.42
CA GLY A 69 -8.18 -9.78 -2.67
C GLY A 69 -7.29 -10.47 -3.69
N ALA A 70 -6.90 -11.71 -3.38
CA ALA A 70 -6.07 -12.51 -4.29
C ALA A 70 -6.77 -12.86 -5.62
N THR A 71 -8.10 -12.87 -5.64
CA THR A 71 -8.90 -13.14 -6.84
C THR A 71 -9.98 -12.08 -7.03
N PRO A 72 -10.51 -11.91 -8.27
CA PRO A 72 -11.63 -10.99 -8.52
C PRO A 72 -12.83 -11.25 -7.60
N GLU A 73 -13.19 -12.52 -7.37
CA GLU A 73 -14.32 -12.90 -6.51
C GLU A 73 -14.08 -12.43 -5.07
N THR A 74 -12.85 -12.55 -4.58
CA THR A 74 -12.49 -12.10 -3.23
C THR A 74 -12.58 -10.58 -3.11
N ARG A 75 -12.10 -9.84 -4.12
CA ARG A 75 -12.19 -8.37 -4.13
C ARG A 75 -13.64 -7.90 -4.25
N LYS A 76 -14.45 -8.53 -5.11
CA LYS A 76 -15.89 -8.24 -5.23
C LYS A 76 -16.63 -8.46 -3.92
N ALA A 77 -16.37 -9.58 -3.21
CA ALA A 77 -16.96 -9.84 -1.90
C ALA A 77 -16.56 -8.76 -0.86
N GLY A 78 -15.35 -8.22 -0.95
CA GLY A 78 -14.93 -7.07 -0.16
C GLY A 78 -15.71 -5.80 -0.49
N LEU A 79 -15.90 -5.50 -1.77
CA LEU A 79 -16.68 -4.35 -2.25
C LEU A 79 -18.16 -4.44 -1.85
N GLU A 80 -18.78 -5.62 -1.96
CA GLU A 80 -20.14 -5.87 -1.47
C GLU A 80 -20.27 -5.56 0.01
N THR A 81 -19.34 -6.08 0.83
CA THR A 81 -19.33 -5.82 2.28
C THR A 81 -19.14 -4.34 2.60
N VAL A 82 -18.26 -3.66 1.87
CA VAL A 82 -18.04 -2.21 1.99
C VAL A 82 -19.32 -1.43 1.70
N HIS A 83 -20.04 -1.81 0.63
CA HIS A 83 -21.31 -1.19 0.24
C HIS A 83 -22.38 -1.41 1.30
N GLU A 84 -22.56 -2.65 1.76
CA GLU A 84 -23.53 -3.03 2.79
C GLU A 84 -23.31 -2.29 4.12
N LEU A 85 -22.06 -2.04 4.49
CA LEU A 85 -21.67 -1.36 5.73
C LEU A 85 -21.53 0.17 5.59
N GLY A 86 -21.71 0.73 4.39
CA GLY A 86 -21.61 2.18 4.15
C GLY A 86 -20.18 2.73 4.35
N LEU A 87 -19.14 1.99 3.93
CA LEU A 87 -17.73 2.28 4.21
C LEU A 87 -16.98 2.89 3.04
N GLN A 88 -17.64 3.29 1.95
CA GLN A 88 -17.02 3.71 0.68
C GLN A 88 -15.94 4.79 0.84
N ASP A 89 -16.18 5.76 1.74
CA ASP A 89 -15.26 6.87 2.00
C ASP A 89 -14.00 6.46 2.79
N ARG A 90 -13.96 5.23 3.30
CA ARG A 90 -12.83 4.70 4.09
C ARG A 90 -12.00 3.67 3.35
N ILE A 91 -12.33 3.40 2.08
CA ILE A 91 -11.75 2.29 1.33
C ILE A 91 -10.87 2.79 0.19
N ILE A 92 -9.78 2.06 -0.04
CA ILE A 92 -8.99 2.11 -1.26
C ILE A 92 -9.04 0.72 -1.88
N PHE A 93 -9.54 0.60 -3.10
CA PHE A 93 -9.53 -0.68 -3.83
C PHE A 93 -8.10 -1.05 -4.25
N ASN A 94 -7.64 -2.26 -3.91
CA ASN A 94 -6.30 -2.75 -4.26
C ASN A 94 -6.41 -4.08 -5.03
N ALA A 95 -6.20 -4.07 -6.36
CA ALA A 95 -5.83 -2.98 -7.24
C ALA A 95 -6.46 -3.15 -8.63
N ILE A 96 -6.54 -2.06 -9.39
CA ILE A 96 -6.79 -2.12 -10.83
C ILE A 96 -5.46 -2.42 -11.53
N SER A 97 -5.44 -3.44 -12.38
CA SER A 97 -4.29 -3.89 -13.15
C SER A 97 -4.66 -4.10 -14.62
N SER A 98 -3.69 -4.38 -15.47
CA SER A 98 -3.93 -4.75 -16.88
C SER A 98 -4.79 -6.01 -17.04
N GLN A 99 -4.94 -6.82 -16.00
CA GLN A 99 -5.73 -8.05 -15.98
C GLN A 99 -7.13 -7.87 -15.38
N THR A 100 -7.47 -6.66 -14.89
CA THR A 100 -8.78 -6.39 -14.31
C THR A 100 -9.85 -6.44 -15.40
N ALA A 101 -10.82 -7.33 -15.26
CA ALA A 101 -11.88 -7.56 -16.23
C ALA A 101 -12.99 -6.51 -16.13
N GLU A 102 -13.80 -6.39 -17.20
CA GLU A 102 -14.88 -5.40 -17.28
C GLU A 102 -15.92 -5.53 -16.16
N ASP A 103 -16.28 -6.74 -15.80
CA ASP A 103 -17.23 -7.04 -14.74
C ASP A 103 -16.69 -6.69 -13.34
N GLU A 104 -15.38 -6.63 -13.19
CA GLU A 104 -14.74 -6.14 -11.95
C GLU A 104 -14.71 -4.60 -11.92
N LEU A 105 -14.43 -3.93 -13.04
CA LEU A 105 -14.54 -2.47 -13.13
C LEU A 105 -15.98 -2.00 -12.84
N GLU A 106 -16.98 -2.74 -13.33
CA GLU A 106 -18.38 -2.50 -13.03
C GLU A 106 -18.68 -2.64 -11.53
N ALA A 107 -18.19 -3.72 -10.90
CA ALA A 107 -18.38 -3.97 -9.47
C ALA A 107 -17.74 -2.86 -8.60
N ILE A 108 -16.57 -2.33 -9.00
CA ILE A 108 -15.95 -1.19 -8.32
C ILE A 108 -16.88 0.04 -8.43
N ARG A 109 -17.38 0.33 -9.61
CA ARG A 109 -18.27 1.47 -9.85
C ARG A 109 -19.57 1.36 -9.05
N GLU A 110 -20.21 0.19 -9.05
CA GLU A 110 -21.46 -0.07 -8.33
C GLU A 110 -21.28 -0.01 -6.82
N SER A 111 -20.10 -0.36 -6.30
CA SER A 111 -19.80 -0.25 -4.87
C SER A 111 -19.78 1.19 -4.36
N GLY A 112 -19.57 2.17 -5.23
CA GLY A 112 -19.43 3.58 -4.87
C GLY A 112 -18.05 3.97 -4.30
N VAL A 113 -17.07 3.06 -4.34
CA VAL A 113 -15.69 3.35 -3.92
C VAL A 113 -15.02 4.28 -4.93
N THR A 114 -14.45 5.40 -4.48
CA THR A 114 -13.83 6.43 -5.34
C THR A 114 -12.31 6.42 -5.33
N ALA A 115 -11.69 5.58 -4.49
CA ALA A 115 -10.23 5.50 -4.39
C ALA A 115 -9.70 4.12 -4.81
N SER A 116 -8.64 4.09 -5.62
CA SER A 116 -8.00 2.84 -6.05
C SER A 116 -6.50 2.93 -6.15
N ILE A 117 -5.83 1.78 -5.98
CA ILE A 117 -4.44 1.59 -6.38
C ILE A 117 -4.42 1.11 -7.84
N LEU A 118 -3.56 1.71 -8.66
CA LEU A 118 -3.22 1.22 -9.98
C LEU A 118 -1.89 0.47 -9.90
N LEU A 119 -1.93 -0.83 -10.21
CA LEU A 119 -0.74 -1.67 -10.20
C LEU A 119 0.02 -1.52 -11.53
N ALA A 120 1.05 -0.68 -11.55
CA ALA A 120 1.80 -0.31 -12.76
C ALA A 120 2.75 -1.43 -13.22
N GLN A 121 2.19 -2.62 -13.45
CA GLN A 121 2.88 -3.81 -13.96
C GLN A 121 2.75 -3.88 -15.48
N ASN A 122 3.86 -3.66 -16.18
CA ASN A 122 3.95 -3.90 -17.62
C ASN A 122 4.74 -5.19 -17.84
N GLU A 123 4.06 -6.24 -18.30
CA GLU A 123 4.67 -7.58 -18.47
C GLU A 123 5.71 -7.64 -19.60
N THR A 124 5.70 -6.67 -20.51
CA THR A 124 6.62 -6.61 -21.65
C THR A 124 7.77 -5.65 -21.43
N ASP A 125 7.66 -4.73 -20.46
CA ASP A 125 8.70 -3.74 -20.14
C ASP A 125 8.69 -3.40 -18.63
N TYR A 126 9.57 -4.02 -17.87
CA TYR A 126 9.73 -3.79 -16.43
C TYR A 126 10.50 -2.52 -16.08
N SER A 127 10.97 -1.76 -17.08
CA SER A 127 11.68 -0.51 -16.84
C SER A 127 10.79 0.55 -16.17
N PRO A 128 11.36 1.60 -15.56
CA PRO A 128 10.58 2.72 -15.04
C PRO A 128 9.65 3.35 -16.09
N LYS A 129 10.10 3.48 -17.33
CA LYS A 129 9.28 4.01 -18.44
C LYS A 129 8.16 3.05 -18.84
N GLY A 130 8.41 1.75 -18.82
CA GLY A 130 7.38 0.73 -19.07
C GLY A 130 6.25 0.82 -18.05
N ARG A 131 6.57 1.09 -16.78
CA ARG A 131 5.56 1.31 -15.71
C ARG A 131 4.73 2.57 -15.92
N VAL A 132 5.32 3.64 -16.46
CA VAL A 132 4.56 4.84 -16.85
C VAL A 132 3.70 4.58 -18.09
N SER A 133 4.21 3.80 -19.06
CA SER A 133 3.47 3.52 -20.31
C SER A 133 2.18 2.75 -20.08
N ILE A 134 2.16 1.78 -19.14
CA ILE A 134 0.93 1.01 -18.84
C ILE A 134 -0.16 1.87 -18.22
N LEU A 135 0.19 2.94 -17.51
CA LEU A 135 -0.77 3.90 -16.96
C LEU A 135 -1.47 4.69 -18.08
N LYS A 136 -0.71 5.12 -19.09
CA LYS A 136 -1.23 5.90 -20.24
C LYS A 136 -1.94 5.04 -21.29
N GLY A 137 -1.68 3.74 -21.31
CA GLY A 137 -2.04 2.83 -22.39
C GLY A 137 -0.87 2.62 -23.37
N PHE A 138 -0.75 1.38 -23.86
CA PHE A 138 0.40 0.98 -24.68
C PHE A 138 0.00 -0.03 -25.77
N LYS A 139 0.46 0.18 -26.99
CA LYS A 139 0.23 -0.73 -28.15
C LYS A 139 -1.25 -1.11 -28.36
N GLY A 140 -2.16 -0.17 -28.23
CA GLY A 140 -3.59 -0.41 -28.39
C GLY A 140 -4.29 -1.05 -27.19
N GLN A 141 -3.58 -1.26 -26.10
CA GLN A 141 -4.16 -1.65 -24.82
C GLN A 141 -4.62 -0.41 -24.06
N ARG A 142 -5.77 -0.52 -23.39
CA ARG A 142 -6.30 0.51 -22.50
C ARG A 142 -5.34 0.80 -21.36
N GLY A 143 -5.14 2.07 -21.02
CA GLY A 143 -4.33 2.48 -19.90
C GLY A 143 -5.04 2.27 -18.55
N LEU A 144 -4.27 2.07 -17.49
CA LEU A 144 -4.85 1.89 -16.15
C LEU A 144 -5.59 3.15 -15.67
N LEU A 145 -5.20 4.34 -16.11
CA LEU A 145 -5.90 5.59 -15.78
C LEU A 145 -7.30 5.63 -16.41
N GLU A 146 -7.45 5.19 -17.68
CA GLU A 146 -8.74 5.05 -18.33
C GLU A 146 -9.62 3.99 -17.65
N MET A 147 -9.00 2.88 -17.20
CA MET A 147 -9.72 1.85 -16.45
C MET A 147 -10.22 2.36 -15.09
N ALA A 148 -9.44 3.18 -14.39
CA ALA A 148 -9.85 3.82 -13.14
C ALA A 148 -11.02 4.79 -13.36
N GLU A 149 -10.97 5.61 -14.41
CA GLU A 149 -12.07 6.50 -14.79
C GLU A 149 -13.36 5.70 -15.07
N LYS A 150 -13.26 4.60 -15.82
CA LYS A 150 -14.39 3.71 -16.11
C LYS A 150 -14.97 3.07 -14.84
N ALA A 151 -14.11 2.72 -13.88
CA ALA A 151 -14.50 2.19 -12.58
C ALA A 151 -15.05 3.26 -11.62
N GLY A 152 -15.05 4.55 -12.01
CA GLY A 152 -15.53 5.66 -11.17
C GLY A 152 -14.57 6.03 -10.05
N THR A 153 -13.29 5.64 -10.14
CA THR A 153 -12.28 6.00 -9.12
C THR A 153 -11.47 7.21 -9.60
N ASP A 154 -11.61 8.33 -8.90
CA ASP A 154 -10.92 9.61 -9.18
C ASP A 154 -9.74 9.86 -8.24
N LYS A 155 -9.68 9.17 -7.11
CA LYS A 155 -8.58 9.22 -6.12
C LYS A 155 -7.62 8.07 -6.36
N VAL A 156 -6.66 8.29 -7.25
CA VAL A 156 -5.73 7.25 -7.73
C VAL A 156 -4.40 7.30 -6.97
N LEU A 157 -3.93 6.14 -6.53
CA LEU A 157 -2.58 5.89 -6.03
C LEU A 157 -1.87 4.92 -6.99
N VAL A 158 -0.65 5.23 -7.43
CA VAL A 158 0.10 4.35 -8.34
C VAL A 158 1.10 3.49 -7.57
N ASP A 159 0.89 2.17 -7.55
CA ASP A 159 1.92 1.22 -7.09
C ASP A 159 2.88 0.92 -8.24
N THR A 160 4.13 1.36 -8.09
CA THR A 160 5.18 1.15 -9.10
C THR A 160 5.80 -0.23 -9.05
N ILE A 161 5.26 -1.13 -8.28
CA ILE A 161 5.55 -2.55 -8.11
C ILE A 161 7.02 -2.90 -7.81
N VAL A 162 7.21 -3.86 -6.89
CA VAL A 162 8.51 -4.42 -6.53
C VAL A 162 8.44 -5.93 -6.64
N PHE A 163 9.33 -6.53 -7.44
CA PHE A 163 9.43 -7.98 -7.65
C PHE A 163 10.50 -8.63 -6.75
N ASP A 164 11.68 -8.01 -6.70
CA ASP A 164 12.86 -8.46 -5.98
C ASP A 164 13.65 -7.26 -5.43
N VAL A 165 14.69 -7.51 -4.64
CA VAL A 165 15.48 -6.43 -4.02
C VAL A 165 16.10 -5.48 -5.04
N PRO A 166 16.73 -5.92 -6.15
CA PRO A 166 17.23 -5.01 -7.19
C PRO A 166 16.15 -4.14 -7.83
N SER A 167 14.94 -4.66 -8.02
CA SER A 167 13.83 -3.91 -8.66
C SER A 167 13.28 -2.77 -7.80
N ILE A 168 13.66 -2.66 -6.52
CA ILE A 168 13.38 -1.49 -5.68
C ILE A 168 13.95 -0.21 -6.32
N ALA A 169 15.12 -0.29 -6.96
CA ALA A 169 15.70 0.85 -7.67
C ALA A 169 14.83 1.30 -8.85
N TYR A 170 14.25 0.34 -9.59
CA TYR A 170 13.32 0.64 -10.69
C TYR A 170 12.00 1.21 -10.18
N ALA A 171 11.48 0.69 -9.07
CA ALA A 171 10.29 1.24 -8.44
C ALA A 171 10.52 2.69 -7.97
N ALA A 172 11.65 2.94 -7.33
CA ALA A 172 12.06 4.26 -6.86
C ALA A 172 12.17 5.30 -8.00
N GLU A 173 12.75 4.92 -9.15
CA GLU A 173 12.80 5.79 -10.32
C GLU A 173 11.43 5.97 -10.97
N ALA A 174 10.62 4.92 -11.05
CA ALA A 174 9.26 5.01 -11.58
C ALA A 174 8.38 5.93 -10.73
N ILE A 175 8.54 5.96 -9.39
CA ILE A 175 7.86 6.90 -8.52
C ILE A 175 8.10 8.34 -8.96
N LYS A 176 9.36 8.72 -9.24
CA LYS A 176 9.68 10.07 -9.73
C LYS A 176 9.01 10.35 -11.06
N LEU A 177 9.14 9.43 -12.03
CA LEU A 177 8.57 9.60 -13.36
C LEU A 177 7.02 9.73 -13.32
N VAL A 178 6.33 8.94 -12.52
CA VAL A 178 4.88 9.04 -12.36
C VAL A 178 4.49 10.41 -11.82
N LYS A 179 5.19 10.91 -10.82
CA LYS A 179 4.93 12.24 -10.23
C LYS A 179 5.25 13.36 -11.20
N ASP A 180 6.38 13.30 -11.88
CA ASP A 180 6.85 14.37 -12.77
C ASP A 180 6.04 14.41 -14.08
N GLU A 181 5.72 13.25 -14.67
CA GLU A 181 5.04 13.20 -15.96
C GLU A 181 3.50 13.20 -15.85
N LEU A 182 2.95 12.66 -14.77
CA LEU A 182 1.50 12.40 -14.65
C LEU A 182 0.85 13.15 -13.48
N GLY A 183 1.63 13.61 -12.49
CA GLY A 183 1.12 14.33 -11.32
C GLY A 183 0.40 13.45 -10.30
N TYR A 184 0.41 12.11 -10.43
CA TYR A 184 -0.27 11.22 -9.50
C TYR A 184 0.60 10.84 -8.30
N PRO A 185 -0.01 10.65 -7.11
CA PRO A 185 0.67 10.05 -5.98
C PRO A 185 1.17 8.64 -6.33
N ALA A 186 2.43 8.36 -6.03
CA ALA A 186 3.05 7.09 -6.31
C ALA A 186 3.76 6.51 -5.10
N GLY A 187 3.85 5.18 -5.05
CA GLY A 187 4.52 4.43 -4.01
C GLY A 187 4.81 2.99 -4.45
N CYS A 188 5.17 2.14 -3.51
CA CYS A 188 5.39 0.72 -3.79
C CYS A 188 5.39 -0.12 -2.51
N SER A 189 5.54 -1.45 -2.67
CA SER A 189 5.66 -2.43 -1.60
C SER A 189 7.08 -3.03 -1.49
N PRO A 190 8.08 -2.35 -0.89
CA PRO A 190 9.42 -2.91 -0.71
C PRO A 190 9.43 -4.18 0.13
N ALA A 191 8.41 -4.36 0.99
CA ALA A 191 8.27 -5.54 1.83
C ALA A 191 8.16 -6.84 1.03
N ASN A 192 7.56 -6.83 -0.14
CA ASN A 192 7.45 -8.02 -1.00
C ASN A 192 8.84 -8.61 -1.28
N ALA A 193 9.75 -7.78 -1.75
CA ALA A 193 11.13 -8.18 -2.05
C ALA A 193 11.95 -8.52 -0.81
N THR A 194 11.86 -7.72 0.25
CA THR A 194 12.68 -7.94 1.44
C THR A 194 12.28 -9.21 2.20
N TYR A 195 11.00 -9.56 2.23
CA TYR A 195 10.53 -10.81 2.82
C TYR A 195 10.94 -12.02 2.01
N ASP A 196 10.93 -11.92 0.68
CA ASP A 196 11.39 -12.98 -0.22
C ASP A 196 12.90 -13.20 -0.08
N TRP A 197 13.66 -12.13 -0.14
CA TRP A 197 15.10 -12.14 0.12
C TRP A 197 15.42 -12.74 1.50
N LYS A 198 14.70 -12.36 2.57
CA LYS A 198 14.88 -12.92 3.91
C LYS A 198 14.78 -14.44 3.94
N ARG A 199 13.85 -15.02 3.17
CA ARG A 199 13.64 -16.47 3.14
C ARG A 199 14.86 -17.21 2.58
N SER A 200 15.57 -16.62 1.63
CA SER A 200 16.76 -17.18 1.00
C SER A 200 18.03 -17.04 1.84
N GLN A 201 18.05 -16.19 2.89
CA GLN A 201 19.26 -15.85 3.63
C GLN A 201 19.57 -16.81 4.78
N ASN A 202 20.87 -16.85 5.17
CA ASN A 202 21.34 -17.55 6.36
C ASN A 202 20.85 -16.87 7.67
N LYS A 203 21.02 -17.57 8.80
CA LYS A 203 20.53 -17.11 10.11
C LYS A 203 21.13 -15.77 10.54
N ALA A 204 22.40 -15.50 10.22
CA ALA A 204 23.08 -14.27 10.62
C ALA A 204 22.44 -13.03 9.95
N LEU A 205 22.22 -13.09 8.62
CA LEU A 205 21.57 -12.01 7.88
C LEU A 205 20.10 -11.84 8.27
N ARG A 206 19.37 -12.94 8.54
CA ARG A 206 17.99 -12.86 9.03
C ARG A 206 17.83 -12.06 10.32
N LYS A 207 18.83 -12.05 11.20
CA LYS A 207 18.80 -11.25 12.44
C LYS A 207 18.74 -9.75 12.18
N GLY A 208 19.37 -9.27 11.07
CA GLY A 208 19.35 -7.87 10.67
C GLY A 208 18.12 -7.43 9.87
N PHE A 209 17.11 -8.30 9.72
CA PHE A 209 15.98 -8.05 8.82
C PHE A 209 15.27 -6.71 9.02
N ALA A 210 15.09 -6.27 10.26
CA ALA A 210 14.44 -4.99 10.55
C ALA A 210 15.18 -3.81 9.90
N ALA A 211 16.52 -3.80 9.95
CA ALA A 211 17.35 -2.77 9.33
C ALA A 211 17.27 -2.83 7.79
N TYR A 212 17.37 -4.02 7.22
CA TYR A 212 17.28 -4.18 5.76
C TYR A 212 15.90 -3.77 5.23
N ASN A 213 14.83 -4.15 5.92
CA ASN A 213 13.47 -3.78 5.54
C ASN A 213 13.27 -2.26 5.65
N ALA A 214 13.68 -1.63 6.74
CA ALA A 214 13.60 -0.18 6.91
C ALA A 214 14.43 0.58 5.85
N SER A 215 15.64 0.10 5.53
CA SER A 215 16.50 0.67 4.49
C SER A 215 15.85 0.62 3.12
N ALA A 216 15.22 -0.51 2.74
CA ALA A 216 14.53 -0.66 1.48
C ALA A 216 13.35 0.34 1.35
N HIS A 217 12.60 0.57 2.43
CA HIS A 217 11.53 1.58 2.47
C HIS A 217 12.08 3.00 2.36
N ALA A 218 13.22 3.29 3.01
CA ALA A 218 13.87 4.60 2.94
C ALA A 218 14.27 4.97 1.52
N ILE A 219 14.74 4.03 0.70
CA ILE A 219 15.09 4.27 -0.72
C ILE A 219 13.87 4.78 -1.49
N ALA A 220 12.74 4.10 -1.40
CA ALA A 220 11.51 4.51 -2.06
C ALA A 220 10.98 5.85 -1.52
N GLN A 221 11.00 6.04 -0.19
CA GLN A 221 10.57 7.29 0.45
C GLN A 221 11.39 8.49 -0.01
N LEU A 222 12.72 8.38 0.00
CA LEU A 222 13.63 9.47 -0.44
C LEU A 222 13.54 9.73 -1.95
N SER A 223 13.01 8.78 -2.72
CA SER A 223 12.66 9.00 -4.14
C SER A 223 11.30 9.67 -4.33
N GLY A 224 10.64 10.07 -3.25
CA GLY A 224 9.40 10.83 -3.27
C GLY A 224 8.13 9.98 -3.17
N ALA A 225 8.20 8.74 -2.67
CA ALA A 225 7.00 7.94 -2.44
C ALA A 225 6.00 8.65 -1.53
N ASN A 226 4.73 8.65 -1.93
CA ASN A 226 3.61 9.19 -1.17
C ASN A 226 3.02 8.15 -0.21
N PHE A 227 3.18 6.86 -0.51
CA PHE A 227 2.79 5.74 0.33
C PHE A 227 3.76 4.57 0.21
N LEU A 228 3.78 3.71 1.23
CA LEU A 228 4.62 2.52 1.28
C LEU A 228 3.84 1.37 1.93
N ILE A 229 3.79 0.21 1.27
CA ILE A 229 3.21 -1.00 1.83
C ILE A 229 4.32 -1.80 2.49
N TYR A 230 4.30 -1.91 3.84
CA TYR A 230 5.41 -2.41 4.63
C TYR A 230 5.28 -3.87 5.08
N GLY A 231 4.23 -4.57 4.61
CA GLY A 231 3.96 -5.97 4.94
C GLY A 231 3.23 -6.16 6.26
N PRO A 232 3.47 -7.25 7.02
CA PRO A 232 2.70 -7.57 8.22
C PRO A 232 2.71 -6.46 9.28
N LEU A 233 1.58 -6.25 9.96
CA LEU A 233 1.38 -5.21 10.99
C LEU A 233 2.51 -5.14 12.03
N LYS A 234 3.11 -6.25 12.41
CA LYS A 234 4.26 -6.29 13.33
C LYS A 234 5.48 -5.49 12.85
N GLN A 235 5.57 -5.16 11.56
CA GLN A 235 6.65 -4.32 11.02
C GLN A 235 6.40 -2.83 11.23
N ALA A 236 5.22 -2.41 11.61
CA ALA A 236 4.92 -1.02 11.97
C ALA A 236 5.97 -0.43 12.92
N ARG A 237 6.35 -1.20 13.95
CA ARG A 237 7.36 -0.80 14.95
C ARG A 237 8.75 -0.50 14.39
N ASN A 238 9.09 -1.02 13.21
CA ASN A 238 10.38 -0.83 12.56
C ASN A 238 10.30 0.21 11.43
N VAL A 239 9.23 0.17 10.64
CA VAL A 239 9.11 0.99 9.42
C VAL A 239 8.54 2.37 9.72
N ILE A 240 7.48 2.49 10.51
CA ILE A 240 6.87 3.80 10.83
C ILE A 240 7.89 4.77 11.47
N PRO A 241 8.66 4.39 12.52
CA PRO A 241 9.67 5.29 13.08
C PRO A 241 10.81 5.63 12.10
N ALA A 242 11.21 4.68 11.25
CA ALA A 242 12.23 4.94 10.24
C ALA A 242 11.74 5.96 9.19
N CYS A 243 10.50 5.82 8.72
CA CYS A 243 9.88 6.78 7.82
C CYS A 243 9.73 8.17 8.47
N ALA A 244 9.33 8.21 9.74
CA ALA A 244 9.23 9.46 10.49
C ALA A 244 10.57 10.19 10.58
N MET A 245 11.65 9.46 10.86
CA MET A 245 12.99 10.02 10.91
C MET A 245 13.41 10.60 9.56
N ASN A 246 13.18 9.87 8.47
CA ASN A 246 13.50 10.33 7.11
C ASN A 246 12.72 11.60 6.76
N ASP A 247 11.40 11.62 7.00
CA ASP A 247 10.56 12.79 6.73
C ASP A 247 11.01 14.01 7.53
N ALA A 248 11.37 13.82 8.80
CA ALA A 248 11.83 14.92 9.64
C ALA A 248 13.17 15.48 9.17
N ILE A 249 14.12 14.63 8.75
CA ILE A 249 15.41 15.04 8.20
C ILE A 249 15.20 15.83 6.91
N VAL A 250 14.39 15.31 5.98
CA VAL A 250 14.09 15.99 4.70
C VAL A 250 13.39 17.32 4.94
N ALA A 251 12.38 17.37 5.80
CA ALA A 251 11.65 18.59 6.13
C ALA A 251 12.53 19.63 6.84
N TYR A 252 13.49 19.22 7.65
CA TYR A 252 14.46 20.14 8.26
C TYR A 252 15.28 20.86 7.19
N TYR A 253 15.84 20.10 6.23
CA TYR A 253 16.59 20.68 5.13
C TYR A 253 15.72 21.62 4.29
N ALA A 254 14.54 21.16 3.88
CA ALA A 254 13.60 21.96 3.10
C ALA A 254 13.24 23.27 3.80
N SER A 255 12.99 23.22 5.11
CA SER A 255 12.65 24.41 5.89
C SER A 255 13.81 25.41 5.99
N ARG A 256 15.05 24.91 6.15
CA ARG A 256 16.22 25.78 6.35
C ARG A 256 16.83 26.30 5.07
N LYS A 257 16.76 25.54 3.98
CA LYS A 257 17.44 25.88 2.71
C LYS A 257 16.49 26.34 1.61
N LEU A 258 15.27 25.78 1.58
CA LEU A 258 14.29 26.07 0.52
C LEU A 258 13.13 26.96 1.01
N GLY A 259 13.07 27.28 2.30
CA GLY A 259 11.97 28.05 2.88
C GLY A 259 10.62 27.29 2.93
N THR A 260 10.60 26.01 2.55
CA THR A 260 9.39 25.19 2.49
C THR A 260 9.16 24.49 3.82
N LYS A 261 8.00 24.70 4.42
CA LYS A 261 7.61 24.06 5.69
C LYS A 261 6.47 23.07 5.46
N PRO A 262 6.40 21.98 6.26
CA PRO A 262 5.24 21.10 6.23
C PRO A 262 3.94 21.86 6.49
N LEU A 263 2.90 21.52 5.73
CA LEU A 263 1.58 22.17 5.80
C LEU A 263 0.80 21.78 7.06
N VAL A 264 1.10 20.61 7.64
CA VAL A 264 0.36 20.06 8.79
C VAL A 264 1.24 20.01 10.04
N LYS A 265 0.66 20.37 11.19
CA LYS A 265 1.36 20.31 12.49
C LYS A 265 1.59 18.91 13.01
N SER A 266 0.90 17.91 12.45
CA SER A 266 1.12 16.48 12.73
C SER A 266 2.35 15.89 12.04
N HIS A 267 3.03 16.66 11.17
CA HIS A 267 4.22 16.17 10.45
C HIS A 267 5.32 15.71 11.43
N PRO A 268 6.07 14.63 11.08
CA PRO A 268 7.11 14.04 11.94
C PRO A 268 8.13 15.05 12.51
N ILE A 269 8.53 16.07 11.77
CA ILE A 269 9.46 17.10 12.27
C ILE A 269 8.97 17.79 13.55
N TYR A 270 7.64 17.87 13.75
CA TYR A 270 7.04 18.50 14.94
C TYR A 270 6.65 17.49 16.02
N LYS A 271 6.88 16.21 15.77
CA LYS A 271 6.51 15.12 16.69
C LYS A 271 7.70 14.42 17.34
N ILE A 272 8.81 14.30 16.61
CA ILE A 272 9.98 13.54 17.04
C ILE A 272 11.22 14.39 17.31
N PHE A 273 11.15 15.70 17.03
CA PHE A 273 12.21 16.67 17.37
C PHE A 273 11.70 17.77 18.28
#